data_a71eb7dbc74784ceb2a9b57485372482
#
_entry.id   a71eb7dbc74784ceb2a9b57485372482
#
_cell.length_a   1.000
_cell.length_b   1.000
_cell.length_c   1.000
_cell.angle_alpha   90.00
_cell.angle_beta   90.00
_cell.angle_gamma   90.00
#
_symmetry.space_group_name_H-M   'P 1'
#
loop_
_entity.id
_entity.type
_entity.pdbx_description
1 polymer ?
#
loop_
_entity_poly.entity_id
_entity_poly.type
_entity_poly.pdbx_seq_one_letter_code
_entity_poly.pdbx_strand_id
1 'polypeptide(L)'
;MMRGSRRLLGLGVVGLVCAVAAGAPRAQGVQGPQGTRQPAAQTGQSPTGQGTTGGQTEHLEVPPPPFTEGIFPCSACHASLKVNRTRRDLADMHTDIELKHGSAQLWCLDCHNADNRDVLHLASGEPVPFDESYRLCGQCHGEKYRDWRAGVHGRRTGQWNGHKTYLLCVHCHNPHQPRFKPLVPKPAPVPPARPRK
;
A
#
# COMPACT_ATOMS: atom_id res chain seq x y z
N MET A 1 49.95 -13.72 41.49
CA MET A 1 48.93 -14.19 42.45
C MET A 1 47.69 -14.49 41.65
N MET A 2 47.46 -15.68 41.21
CA MET A 2 46.87 -16.91 41.75
C MET A 2 45.40 -16.79 42.10
N ARG A 3 44.65 -17.67 41.37
CA ARG A 3 43.45 -18.45 41.74
C ARG A 3 42.12 -17.76 41.36
N GLY A 4 41.14 -18.44 40.83
CA GLY A 4 40.96 -19.89 40.63
C GLY A 4 39.68 -20.18 39.85
N SER A 5 39.75 -21.28 39.15
CA SER A 5 38.65 -21.96 38.42
C SER A 5 37.51 -22.34 39.37
N ARG A 6 36.28 -22.27 38.87
CA ARG A 6 35.21 -23.22 39.25
C ARG A 6 34.39 -23.65 38.04
N ARG A 7 34.57 -24.91 37.69
CA ARG A 7 33.68 -25.69 36.82
C ARG A 7 32.49 -26.13 37.66
N LEU A 8 31.30 -26.04 37.15
CA LEU A 8 30.13 -26.78 37.63
C LEU A 8 29.52 -27.52 36.45
N LEU A 9 29.63 -28.86 36.52
CA LEU A 9 28.86 -29.80 35.74
C LEU A 9 27.43 -29.83 36.30
N GLY A 10 26.44 -29.82 35.49
CA GLY A 10 25.04 -30.05 35.80
C GLY A 10 24.40 -31.02 34.82
N LEU A 11 24.01 -32.15 35.33
CA LEU A 11 23.47 -33.36 34.69
C LEU A 11 22.21 -33.09 33.85
N GLY A 12 22.06 -33.93 32.83
CA GLY A 12 20.89 -34.03 31.98
C GLY A 12 19.68 -34.65 32.69
N VAL A 13 18.52 -34.27 32.16
CA VAL A 13 17.25 -34.99 32.38
C VAL A 13 16.67 -35.33 31.02
N VAL A 14 16.62 -36.61 30.78
CA VAL A 14 15.94 -37.25 29.63
C VAL A 14 14.45 -37.28 29.95
N GLY A 15 13.66 -36.48 29.25
CA GLY A 15 12.19 -36.50 29.32
C GLY A 15 11.59 -37.33 28.21
N LEU A 16 10.92 -38.39 28.60
CA LEU A 16 10.19 -39.37 27.78
C LEU A 16 8.95 -38.73 27.16
N VAL A 17 8.84 -38.76 25.84
CA VAL A 17 7.66 -38.27 25.09
C VAL A 17 6.65 -39.39 24.95
N CYS A 18 5.49 -39.26 25.59
CA CYS A 18 4.31 -40.12 25.33
C CYS A 18 3.49 -39.47 24.20
N ALA A 19 3.40 -40.17 23.08
CA ALA A 19 2.47 -39.87 21.99
C ALA A 19 1.08 -40.42 22.33
N VAL A 20 0.10 -39.51 22.45
CA VAL A 20 -1.32 -39.87 22.53
C VAL A 20 -1.98 -39.52 21.20
N ALA A 21 -2.36 -40.54 20.46
CA ALA A 21 -3.17 -40.44 19.25
C ALA A 21 -4.65 -40.29 19.66
N ALA A 22 -5.25 -39.13 19.40
CA ALA A 22 -6.68 -38.92 19.53
C ALA A 22 -7.32 -38.95 18.14
N GLY A 23 -8.12 -40.00 17.88
CA GLY A 23 -8.92 -40.15 16.68
C GLY A 23 -10.10 -39.18 16.65
N ALA A 24 -10.30 -38.50 15.51
CA ALA A 24 -11.46 -37.65 15.26
C ALA A 24 -12.67 -38.47 14.75
N PRO A 25 -13.88 -38.22 15.20
CA PRO A 25 -15.08 -38.88 14.67
C PRO A 25 -15.50 -38.27 13.32
N ARG A 26 -15.81 -39.17 12.40
CA ARG A 26 -16.29 -38.90 11.03
C ARG A 26 -17.78 -38.54 11.08
N ALA A 27 -18.16 -37.31 10.75
CA ALA A 27 -19.55 -36.91 10.60
C ALA A 27 -20.14 -37.50 9.30
N GLN A 28 -21.21 -38.27 9.42
CA GLN A 28 -22.01 -38.79 8.32
C GLN A 28 -22.92 -37.70 7.77
N GLY A 29 -22.87 -37.47 6.45
CA GLY A 29 -23.72 -36.53 5.76
C GLY A 29 -25.18 -37.03 5.65
N VAL A 30 -26.10 -36.17 6.01
CA VAL A 30 -27.55 -36.34 5.78
C VAL A 30 -27.87 -35.85 4.36
N GLN A 31 -28.33 -36.75 3.50
CA GLN A 31 -28.86 -36.46 2.17
C GLN A 31 -30.31 -36.03 2.30
N GLY A 32 -30.67 -34.80 1.94
CA GLY A 32 -32.03 -34.33 1.78
C GLY A 32 -32.55 -34.52 0.34
N PRO A 33 -33.88 -34.56 0.11
CA PRO A 33 -34.47 -35.08 -1.13
C PRO A 33 -34.31 -34.13 -2.33
N GLN A 34 -34.02 -34.71 -3.49
CA GLN A 34 -33.92 -34.07 -4.81
C GLN A 34 -35.33 -33.70 -5.30
N GLY A 35 -35.58 -32.40 -5.38
CA GLY A 35 -36.76 -31.83 -6.06
C GLY A 35 -36.43 -31.53 -7.52
N THR A 36 -37.01 -32.28 -8.43
CA THR A 36 -37.00 -32.01 -9.87
C THR A 36 -37.80 -30.75 -10.20
N ARG A 37 -37.14 -29.73 -10.74
CA ARG A 37 -37.82 -28.61 -11.43
C ARG A 37 -37.27 -28.49 -12.86
N GLN A 38 -38.22 -28.59 -13.82
CA GLN A 38 -38.00 -28.37 -15.24
C GLN A 38 -37.58 -26.93 -15.57
N PRO A 39 -36.81 -26.74 -16.65
CA PRO A 39 -36.35 -25.42 -17.06
C PRO A 39 -37.41 -24.68 -17.87
N ALA A 40 -37.72 -23.45 -17.47
CA ALA A 40 -38.40 -22.48 -18.30
C ALA A 40 -37.39 -21.76 -19.17
N ALA A 41 -37.60 -21.79 -20.49
CA ALA A 41 -36.81 -21.06 -21.47
C ALA A 41 -37.00 -19.54 -21.29
N GLN A 42 -35.92 -18.82 -21.05
CA GLN A 42 -35.89 -17.38 -21.24
C GLN A 42 -34.70 -17.01 -22.11
N THR A 43 -34.99 -16.62 -23.31
CA THR A 43 -34.12 -15.95 -24.25
C THR A 43 -33.81 -14.54 -23.70
N GLY A 44 -32.60 -14.33 -23.20
CA GLY A 44 -32.11 -13.03 -22.82
C GLY A 44 -30.58 -13.03 -23.00
N GLN A 45 -30.13 -12.48 -24.14
CA GLN A 45 -28.72 -12.27 -24.39
C GLN A 45 -28.19 -11.23 -23.39
N SER A 46 -27.43 -11.68 -22.40
CA SER A 46 -26.57 -10.81 -21.60
C SER A 46 -25.24 -10.60 -22.33
N PRO A 47 -24.67 -9.39 -22.34
CA PRO A 47 -23.38 -9.17 -22.95
C PRO A 47 -22.31 -9.94 -22.17
N THR A 48 -21.58 -10.77 -22.88
CA THR A 48 -20.42 -11.53 -22.40
C THR A 48 -19.36 -10.56 -21.88
N GLY A 49 -19.35 -10.35 -20.57
CA GLY A 49 -18.20 -9.83 -19.87
C GLY A 49 -17.09 -10.87 -19.93
N GLN A 50 -16.12 -10.68 -20.80
CA GLN A 50 -14.90 -11.48 -20.81
C GLN A 50 -14.15 -11.19 -19.50
N GLY A 51 -14.23 -12.11 -18.56
CA GLY A 51 -13.36 -12.16 -17.41
C GLY A 51 -11.95 -12.53 -17.85
N THR A 52 -11.09 -11.55 -18.02
CA THR A 52 -9.65 -11.78 -18.22
C THR A 52 -9.04 -12.15 -16.88
N THR A 53 -8.89 -13.44 -16.64
CA THR A 53 -7.98 -14.00 -15.64
C THR A 53 -6.55 -13.86 -16.18
N GLY A 54 -5.88 -12.83 -15.77
CA GLY A 54 -4.46 -12.60 -16.02
C GLY A 54 -4.11 -11.28 -15.32
N GLY A 55 -3.24 -11.33 -14.31
CA GLY A 55 -2.87 -10.20 -13.48
C GLY A 55 -2.11 -9.10 -14.23
N GLN A 56 -2.74 -8.49 -15.21
CA GLN A 56 -2.27 -7.22 -15.76
C GLN A 56 -2.70 -6.14 -14.76
N THR A 57 -1.74 -5.51 -14.13
CA THR A 57 -1.98 -4.29 -13.36
C THR A 57 -2.56 -3.26 -14.32
N GLU A 58 -3.85 -2.94 -14.14
CA GLU A 58 -4.51 -1.88 -14.91
C GLU A 58 -3.70 -0.59 -14.75
N HIS A 59 -3.07 -0.13 -15.81
CA HIS A 59 -2.36 1.14 -15.82
C HIS A 59 -3.39 2.28 -15.83
N LEU A 60 -3.49 2.99 -14.72
CA LEU A 60 -4.40 4.13 -14.59
C LEU A 60 -3.74 5.37 -15.18
N GLU A 61 -4.49 6.17 -15.90
CA GLU A 61 -3.98 7.48 -16.35
C GLU A 61 -3.89 8.44 -15.18
N VAL A 62 -2.68 8.92 -14.97
CA VAL A 62 -2.34 9.84 -13.88
C VAL A 62 -1.49 11.00 -14.44
N PRO A 63 -1.57 12.20 -13.87
CA PRO A 63 -0.64 13.26 -14.21
C PRO A 63 0.76 12.92 -13.64
N PRO A 64 1.81 13.53 -14.18
CA PRO A 64 3.16 13.34 -13.64
C PRO A 64 3.22 13.61 -12.14
N PRO A 65 4.04 12.87 -11.38
CA PRO A 65 4.29 13.16 -9.97
C PRO A 65 4.80 14.59 -9.77
N PRO A 66 4.45 15.26 -8.65
CA PRO A 66 4.82 16.64 -8.39
C PRO A 66 6.27 16.76 -7.88
N PHE A 67 7.22 16.43 -8.74
CA PHE A 67 8.63 16.64 -8.42
C PHE A 67 8.99 18.14 -8.37
N THR A 68 9.94 18.48 -7.53
CA THR A 68 10.62 19.77 -7.63
C THR A 68 11.36 19.85 -8.97
N GLU A 69 11.26 20.99 -9.64
CA GLU A 69 11.92 21.20 -10.92
C GLU A 69 13.43 20.93 -10.84
N GLY A 70 13.96 20.21 -11.82
CA GLY A 70 15.37 19.84 -11.91
C GLY A 70 15.84 18.73 -10.96
N ILE A 71 14.97 18.14 -10.15
CA ILE A 71 15.33 17.04 -9.23
C ILE A 71 15.25 15.67 -9.92
N PHE A 72 14.30 15.47 -10.83
CA PHE A 72 14.16 14.21 -11.56
C PHE A 72 14.78 14.31 -12.96
N PRO A 73 15.48 13.29 -13.46
CA PRO A 73 15.66 11.95 -12.87
C PRO A 73 16.74 11.94 -11.78
N CYS A 74 16.51 11.12 -10.77
CA CYS A 74 17.43 10.96 -9.63
C CYS A 74 18.78 10.38 -10.06
N SER A 75 18.79 9.59 -11.12
CA SER A 75 20.01 9.05 -11.76
C SER A 75 20.96 10.13 -12.25
N ALA A 76 20.52 11.36 -12.50
CA ALA A 76 21.38 12.48 -12.88
C ALA A 76 22.52 12.69 -11.85
N CYS A 77 22.24 12.45 -10.56
CA CYS A 77 23.23 12.48 -9.49
C CYS A 77 23.61 11.08 -9.00
N HIS A 78 22.68 10.14 -8.96
CA HIS A 78 22.86 8.84 -8.30
C HIS A 78 23.47 7.74 -9.19
N ALA A 79 23.53 7.90 -10.52
CA ALA A 79 24.04 6.87 -11.41
C ALA A 79 25.51 6.49 -11.14
N SER A 80 26.33 7.45 -10.71
CA SER A 80 27.74 7.25 -10.42
C SER A 80 28.04 7.00 -8.95
N LEU A 81 27.07 7.13 -8.06
CA LEU A 81 27.27 7.00 -6.63
C LEU A 81 27.21 5.53 -6.20
N LYS A 82 28.15 5.12 -5.36
CA LYS A 82 28.10 3.79 -4.75
C LYS A 82 26.84 3.63 -3.90
N VAL A 83 26.13 2.55 -4.13
CA VAL A 83 24.93 2.21 -3.35
C VAL A 83 25.31 1.99 -1.89
N ASN A 84 24.62 2.71 -0.99
CA ASN A 84 24.73 2.53 0.46
C ASN A 84 23.35 2.23 1.05
N ARG A 85 23.18 1.03 1.60
CA ARG A 85 21.96 0.56 2.22
C ARG A 85 21.95 0.69 3.75
N THR A 86 23.02 1.24 4.32
CA THR A 86 23.08 1.47 5.76
C THR A 86 22.21 2.66 6.15
N ARG A 87 21.29 2.45 7.09
CA ARG A 87 20.47 3.53 7.66
C ARG A 87 21.38 4.57 8.31
N ARG A 88 21.13 5.84 8.02
CA ARG A 88 21.90 6.97 8.51
C ARG A 88 21.09 8.25 8.46
N ASP A 89 21.49 9.23 9.19
CA ASP A 89 21.01 10.61 9.03
C ASP A 89 21.71 11.23 7.81
N LEU A 90 20.97 12.04 7.06
CA LEU A 90 21.47 12.74 5.90
C LEU A 90 22.11 14.05 6.32
N ALA A 91 23.35 14.30 5.91
CA ALA A 91 24.12 15.47 6.32
C ALA A 91 24.39 16.46 5.18
N ASP A 92 24.43 15.99 3.93
CA ASP A 92 24.84 16.81 2.79
C ASP A 92 23.66 17.17 1.88
N MET A 93 22.92 16.15 1.39
CA MET A 93 21.80 16.32 0.46
C MET A 93 20.54 15.73 1.08
N HIS A 94 19.37 16.25 0.65
CA HIS A 94 18.05 15.84 1.14
C HIS A 94 17.83 16.07 2.65
N THR A 95 18.54 17.00 3.24
CA THR A 95 18.48 17.32 4.69
C THR A 95 17.18 17.98 5.11
N ASP A 96 16.43 18.52 4.15
CA ASP A 96 15.11 19.10 4.33
C ASP A 96 13.99 18.04 4.38
N ILE A 97 14.30 16.78 4.05
CA ILE A 97 13.33 15.69 4.07
C ILE A 97 13.26 15.05 5.45
N GLU A 98 12.16 15.29 6.13
CA GLU A 98 11.85 14.68 7.42
C GLU A 98 10.79 13.59 7.25
N LEU A 99 11.13 12.34 7.58
CA LEU A 99 10.19 11.22 7.51
C LEU A 99 9.36 11.14 8.79
N LYS A 100 8.08 11.53 8.68
CA LYS A 100 7.05 11.38 9.73
C LYS A 100 5.91 10.51 9.23
N HIS A 101 6.24 9.33 8.75
CA HIS A 101 5.31 8.40 8.15
C HIS A 101 5.58 6.96 8.62
N GLY A 102 4.53 6.28 9.05
CA GLY A 102 4.62 4.90 9.51
C GLY A 102 5.29 4.74 10.87
N SER A 103 5.93 3.61 11.08
CA SER A 103 6.66 3.31 12.33
C SER A 103 8.03 3.99 12.36
N ALA A 104 8.61 4.11 13.56
CA ALA A 104 9.96 4.64 13.74
C ALA A 104 11.06 3.79 13.05
N GLN A 105 10.73 2.57 12.63
CA GLN A 105 11.63 1.69 11.90
C GLN A 105 11.68 1.98 10.41
N LEU A 106 10.64 2.62 9.84
CA LEU A 106 10.64 2.99 8.43
C LEU A 106 11.71 4.04 8.11
N TRP A 107 12.31 3.92 6.94
CA TRP A 107 13.28 4.85 6.43
C TRP A 107 13.26 4.93 4.90
N CYS A 108 14.15 5.72 4.32
CA CYS A 108 14.14 6.06 2.91
C CYS A 108 14.07 4.84 1.97
N LEU A 109 14.88 3.81 2.26
CA LEU A 109 15.01 2.63 1.39
C LEU A 109 13.93 1.55 1.61
N ASP A 110 12.94 1.79 2.44
CA ASP A 110 11.75 0.95 2.49
C ASP A 110 10.77 1.28 1.35
N CYS A 111 10.97 2.44 0.70
CA CYS A 111 10.16 2.91 -0.40
C CYS A 111 10.97 3.20 -1.66
N HIS A 112 12.17 3.82 -1.51
CA HIS A 112 13.05 4.18 -2.62
C HIS A 112 13.98 3.03 -2.97
N ASN A 113 14.04 2.68 -4.25
CA ASN A 113 14.93 1.63 -4.72
C ASN A 113 16.40 2.04 -4.57
N ALA A 114 17.21 1.20 -3.94
CA ALA A 114 18.61 1.51 -3.66
C ALA A 114 19.50 1.45 -4.90
N ASP A 115 19.16 0.58 -5.84
CA ASP A 115 19.96 0.33 -7.04
C ASP A 115 19.55 1.26 -8.20
N ASN A 116 18.26 1.56 -8.30
CA ASN A 116 17.71 2.49 -9.27
C ASN A 116 16.87 3.55 -8.57
N ARG A 117 17.41 4.75 -8.40
CA ARG A 117 16.74 5.86 -7.72
C ARG A 117 15.58 6.47 -8.52
N ASP A 118 15.46 6.15 -9.80
CA ASP A 118 14.38 6.63 -10.66
C ASP A 118 13.08 5.85 -10.49
N VAL A 119 13.07 4.87 -9.58
CA VAL A 119 11.87 4.10 -9.23
C VAL A 119 11.75 3.89 -7.72
N LEU A 120 10.55 3.61 -7.29
CA LEU A 120 10.22 3.06 -5.98
C LEU A 120 10.30 1.53 -6.01
N HIS A 121 10.02 0.85 -4.91
CA HIS A 121 9.81 -0.59 -4.90
C HIS A 121 8.72 -1.00 -3.90
N LEU A 122 8.04 -2.10 -4.19
CA LEU A 122 7.11 -2.73 -3.28
C LEU A 122 7.86 -3.52 -2.18
N ALA A 123 7.16 -3.95 -1.14
CA ALA A 123 7.71 -4.83 -0.12
C ALA A 123 8.22 -6.18 -0.68
N SER A 124 7.70 -6.59 -1.85
CA SER A 124 8.20 -7.75 -2.61
C SER A 124 9.56 -7.52 -3.28
N GLY A 125 10.03 -6.26 -3.35
CA GLY A 125 11.18 -5.85 -4.14
C GLY A 125 10.87 -5.48 -5.59
N GLU A 126 9.63 -5.64 -6.05
CA GLU A 126 9.20 -5.25 -7.39
C GLU A 126 9.38 -3.74 -7.60
N PRO A 127 10.12 -3.30 -8.65
CA PRO A 127 10.26 -1.88 -8.95
C PRO A 127 8.93 -1.28 -9.40
N VAL A 128 8.66 -0.05 -8.95
CA VAL A 128 7.43 0.69 -9.26
C VAL A 128 7.80 2.09 -9.74
N PRO A 129 7.41 2.49 -10.94
CA PRO A 129 7.57 3.86 -11.40
C PRO A 129 6.83 4.85 -10.49
N PHE A 130 7.29 6.10 -10.46
CA PHE A 130 6.67 7.11 -9.59
C PHE A 130 5.23 7.45 -9.96
N ASP A 131 4.85 7.31 -11.22
CA ASP A 131 3.46 7.46 -11.69
C ASP A 131 2.56 6.29 -11.27
N GLU A 132 3.14 5.18 -10.83
CA GLU A 132 2.42 4.08 -10.18
C GLU A 132 2.57 4.05 -8.65
N SER A 133 3.02 5.13 -8.05
CA SER A 133 3.24 5.23 -6.58
C SER A 133 2.01 4.88 -5.73
N TYR A 134 0.80 4.95 -6.30
CA TYR A 134 -0.43 4.48 -5.66
C TYR A 134 -0.38 3.00 -5.27
N ARG A 135 0.39 2.17 -5.99
CA ARG A 135 0.59 0.75 -5.66
C ARG A 135 1.37 0.60 -4.35
N LEU A 136 2.41 1.41 -4.18
CA LEU A 136 3.21 1.44 -2.95
C LEU A 136 2.36 1.90 -1.76
N CYS A 137 1.61 3.00 -1.90
CA CYS A 137 0.70 3.48 -0.86
C CYS A 137 -0.33 2.41 -0.49
N GLY A 138 -0.86 1.71 -1.48
CA GLY A 138 -1.90 0.69 -1.33
C GLY A 138 -1.48 -0.53 -0.52
N GLN A 139 -0.19 -0.83 -0.38
CA GLN A 139 0.29 -1.95 0.44
C GLN A 139 -0.10 -1.80 1.92
N CYS A 140 -0.05 -0.59 2.44
CA CYS A 140 -0.40 -0.28 3.83
C CYS A 140 -1.79 0.36 3.94
N HIS A 141 -2.19 1.17 2.95
CA HIS A 141 -3.44 1.91 2.92
C HIS A 141 -4.48 1.29 1.96
N GLY A 142 -4.69 -0.03 2.06
CA GLY A 142 -5.53 -0.80 1.14
C GLY A 142 -6.96 -0.29 1.02
N GLU A 143 -7.59 0.17 2.12
CA GLU A 143 -8.92 0.78 2.08
C GLU A 143 -8.91 2.08 1.26
N LYS A 144 -7.96 2.96 1.52
CA LYS A 144 -7.84 4.26 0.81
C LYS A 144 -7.49 4.07 -0.65
N TYR A 145 -6.69 3.06 -0.97
CA TYR A 145 -6.40 2.68 -2.36
C TYR A 145 -7.66 2.21 -3.09
N ARG A 146 -8.46 1.33 -2.46
CA ARG A 146 -9.74 0.87 -3.01
C ARG A 146 -10.71 2.04 -3.23
N ASP A 147 -10.86 2.92 -2.25
CA ASP A 147 -11.70 4.11 -2.31
C ASP A 147 -11.22 5.07 -3.42
N TRP A 148 -9.91 5.22 -3.59
CA TRP A 148 -9.32 6.04 -4.64
C TRP A 148 -9.61 5.46 -6.03
N ARG A 149 -9.44 4.17 -6.23
CA ARG A 149 -9.81 3.49 -7.48
C ARG A 149 -11.31 3.64 -7.79
N ALA A 150 -12.15 3.59 -6.77
CA ALA A 150 -13.59 3.82 -6.91
C ALA A 150 -13.96 5.30 -7.10
N GLY A 151 -13.02 6.24 -6.81
CA GLY A 151 -13.24 7.69 -6.89
C GLY A 151 -14.00 8.27 -5.71
N VAL A 152 -14.07 7.53 -4.61
CA VAL A 152 -14.64 7.98 -3.33
C VAL A 152 -13.60 8.79 -2.54
N HIS A 153 -12.31 8.43 -2.68
CA HIS A 153 -11.19 9.16 -2.11
C HIS A 153 -10.34 9.79 -3.21
N GLY A 154 -9.78 10.96 -2.95
CA GLY A 154 -8.97 11.69 -3.92
C GLY A 154 -9.81 12.42 -4.97
N ARG A 155 -9.17 12.79 -6.06
CA ARG A 155 -9.82 13.54 -7.14
C ARG A 155 -9.60 12.83 -8.48
N ARG A 156 -10.69 12.68 -9.22
CA ARG A 156 -10.68 12.34 -10.64
C ARG A 156 -10.99 13.58 -11.47
N THR A 157 -10.39 13.65 -12.65
CA THR A 157 -10.70 14.61 -13.70
C THR A 157 -11.09 13.86 -14.98
N GLY A 158 -11.53 14.58 -16.00
CA GLY A 158 -11.95 13.99 -17.28
C GLY A 158 -13.47 13.97 -17.46
N GLN A 159 -13.93 13.18 -18.41
CA GLN A 159 -15.34 13.12 -18.78
C GLN A 159 -16.14 12.19 -17.84
N TRP A 160 -17.37 12.56 -17.52
CA TRP A 160 -18.23 11.78 -16.63
C TRP A 160 -18.53 10.36 -17.13
N ASN A 161 -18.64 10.18 -18.45
CA ASN A 161 -18.96 8.92 -19.13
C ASN A 161 -17.81 8.39 -19.98
N GLY A 162 -16.61 8.94 -19.87
CA GLY A 162 -15.47 8.62 -20.70
C GLY A 162 -14.18 8.50 -19.88
N HIS A 163 -13.12 8.87 -20.53
CA HIS A 163 -11.76 8.79 -20.03
C HIS A 163 -11.57 9.62 -18.75
N LYS A 164 -10.92 9.07 -17.76
CA LYS A 164 -10.68 9.69 -16.46
C LYS A 164 -9.21 9.66 -16.10
N THR A 165 -8.73 10.77 -15.59
CA THR A 165 -7.39 10.91 -15.03
C THR A 165 -7.49 10.96 -13.51
N TYR A 166 -6.66 10.19 -12.83
CA TYR A 166 -6.63 10.09 -11.37
C TYR A 166 -5.48 10.90 -10.82
N LEU A 167 -5.72 11.84 -9.91
CA LEU A 167 -4.62 12.45 -9.17
C LEU A 167 -3.99 11.40 -8.25
N LEU A 168 -2.66 11.30 -8.31
CA LEU A 168 -1.90 10.42 -7.40
C LEU A 168 -2.09 10.85 -5.94
N CYS A 169 -1.90 9.94 -5.01
CA CYS A 169 -1.91 10.22 -3.57
C CYS A 169 -0.97 11.40 -3.24
N VAL A 170 0.19 11.43 -3.88
CA VAL A 170 1.23 12.45 -3.67
C VAL A 170 0.87 13.86 -4.16
N HIS A 171 -0.17 14.01 -4.97
CA HIS A 171 -0.64 15.36 -5.35
C HIS A 171 -1.36 16.09 -4.20
N CYS A 172 -1.79 15.34 -3.19
CA CYS A 172 -2.48 15.89 -2.02
C CYS A 172 -1.74 15.59 -0.71
N HIS A 173 -1.07 14.44 -0.63
CA HIS A 173 -0.32 14.00 0.55
C HIS A 173 1.17 14.07 0.30
N ASN A 174 1.92 14.76 1.15
CA ASN A 174 3.38 14.64 1.14
C ASN A 174 3.76 13.21 1.58
N PRO A 175 4.46 12.42 0.74
CA PRO A 175 4.74 11.01 1.06
C PRO A 175 5.61 10.83 2.31
N HIS A 176 6.39 11.83 2.68
CA HIS A 176 7.24 11.80 3.88
C HIS A 176 6.49 12.24 5.14
N GLN A 177 5.45 13.08 4.98
CA GLN A 177 4.60 13.60 6.07
C GLN A 177 3.13 13.64 5.61
N PRO A 178 2.47 12.50 5.40
CA PRO A 178 1.18 12.44 4.70
C PRO A 178 -0.01 12.99 5.51
N ARG A 179 0.15 13.24 6.80
CA ARG A 179 -0.90 13.78 7.65
C ARG A 179 -1.21 15.22 7.30
N PHE A 180 -2.47 15.53 6.99
CA PHE A 180 -2.92 16.90 6.81
C PHE A 180 -2.85 17.69 8.13
N LYS A 181 -2.51 18.97 8.01
CA LYS A 181 -2.76 19.91 9.10
C LYS A 181 -4.27 20.05 9.32
N PRO A 182 -4.74 20.20 10.56
CA PRO A 182 -6.15 20.47 10.83
C PRO A 182 -6.61 21.69 10.04
N LEU A 183 -7.74 21.57 9.35
CA LEU A 183 -8.34 22.69 8.64
C LEU A 183 -9.12 23.54 9.62
N VAL A 184 -8.94 24.85 9.52
CA VAL A 184 -9.80 25.81 10.24
C VAL A 184 -11.08 25.98 9.44
N PRO A 185 -12.28 25.70 10.01
CA PRO A 185 -13.54 25.91 9.31
C PRO A 185 -13.68 27.38 8.86
N LYS A 186 -14.22 27.58 7.67
CA LYS A 186 -14.59 28.94 7.24
C LYS A 186 -15.71 29.48 8.15
N PRO A 187 -15.80 30.81 8.35
CA PRO A 187 -16.94 31.41 9.04
C PRO A 187 -18.25 31.00 8.39
N ALA A 188 -19.29 30.86 9.19
CA ALA A 188 -20.64 30.60 8.68
C ALA A 188 -21.06 31.69 7.67
N PRO A 189 -21.82 31.33 6.62
CA PRO A 189 -22.32 32.31 5.66
C PRO A 189 -23.16 33.40 6.38
N VAL A 190 -23.02 34.62 5.97
CA VAL A 190 -23.88 35.69 6.47
C VAL A 190 -25.31 35.43 6.02
N PRO A 191 -26.30 35.41 6.93
CA PRO A 191 -27.70 35.22 6.55
C PRO A 191 -28.13 36.32 5.55
N PRO A 192 -28.99 36.00 4.58
CA PRO A 192 -29.50 37.01 3.65
C PRO A 192 -30.23 38.11 4.41
N ALA A 193 -30.00 39.34 3.97
CA ALA A 193 -30.72 40.49 4.55
C ALA A 193 -32.22 40.26 4.41
N ARG A 194 -32.96 40.43 5.52
CA ARG A 194 -34.43 40.37 5.46
C ARG A 194 -34.94 41.50 4.57
N PRO A 195 -35.87 41.22 3.62
CA PRO A 195 -36.53 42.30 2.87
C PRO A 195 -37.14 43.27 3.83
N ARG A 196 -36.91 44.56 3.63
CA ARG A 196 -37.65 45.60 4.36
C ARG A 196 -39.08 45.56 3.89
N LYS A 197 -40.00 45.42 4.84
CA LYS A 197 -41.44 45.53 4.57
C LYS A 197 -41.78 46.98 4.23
#